data_31306c9519a5a54ab6a98d8c850412be
#
_entry.id   31306c9519a5a54ab6a98d8c850412be
#
_cell.length_a   1.000
_cell.length_b   1.000
_cell.length_c   1.000
_cell.angle_alpha   90.00
_cell.angle_beta   90.00
_cell.angle_gamma   90.00
#
_symmetry.space_group_name_H-M   'P 1'
#
loop_
_entity.id
_entity.type
_entity.pdbx_description
1 polymer ?
#
loop_
_entity_poly.entity_id
_entity_poly.type
_entity_poly.pdbx_seq_one_letter_code
_entity_poly.pdbx_strand_id
1 'polypeptide(L)'
;MRLHGEVLERKFYGRRILRLWADHGEDVERAIDAVGHVPLPPYIKRRDREDDREGYQTVYARVRGSVAAPTAGLHFTPSLLAELEARGVQRVAITLHVGYGTFKPIRAEHVDAHTLDAEAFEIARTAAATINRALDEGRRVLAV
;
A
#
# COMPACT_ATOMS: atom_id res chain seq x y z
N MET A 1 22.10 1.82 15.22
CA MET A 1 21.93 1.91 13.76
C MET A 1 21.59 3.35 13.39
N ARG A 2 22.26 3.94 12.42
CA ARG A 2 21.96 5.29 11.91
C ARG A 2 21.64 5.18 10.44
N LEU A 3 20.59 5.90 10.01
CA LEU A 3 20.24 6.07 8.61
C LEU A 3 20.62 7.49 8.19
N HIS A 4 21.39 7.60 7.13
CA HIS A 4 21.81 8.85 6.52
C HIS A 4 21.02 9.10 5.25
N GLY A 5 20.83 10.36 4.93
CA GLY A 5 20.11 10.75 3.71
C GLY A 5 20.67 12.01 3.09
N GLU A 6 20.80 12.00 1.79
CA GLU A 6 21.17 13.14 0.95
C GLU A 6 20.03 13.47 0.00
N VAL A 7 19.66 14.75 -0.09
CA VAL A 7 18.64 15.19 -1.04
C VAL A 7 19.32 15.38 -2.40
N LEU A 8 19.03 14.47 -3.34
CA LEU A 8 19.57 14.53 -4.70
C LEU A 8 18.77 15.49 -5.57
N GLU A 9 17.44 15.49 -5.43
CA GLU A 9 16.57 16.30 -6.27
C GLU A 9 15.38 16.83 -5.47
N ARG A 10 15.03 18.08 -5.73
CA ARG A 10 13.81 18.71 -5.19
C ARG A 10 12.79 18.82 -6.32
N LYS A 11 11.65 18.13 -6.17
CA LYS A 11 10.53 18.15 -7.11
C LYS A 11 9.38 19.02 -6.61
N PHE A 12 8.45 19.31 -7.50
CA PHE A 12 7.24 20.05 -7.17
C PHE A 12 6.44 19.38 -6.01
N TYR A 13 5.65 20.18 -5.32
CA TYR A 13 4.78 19.73 -4.22
C TYR A 13 5.49 19.05 -3.03
N GLY A 14 6.74 19.45 -2.79
CA GLY A 14 7.48 18.92 -1.64
C GLY A 14 8.12 17.55 -1.84
N ARG A 15 7.97 16.92 -2.99
CA ARG A 15 8.63 15.64 -3.32
C ARG A 15 10.15 15.79 -3.34
N ARG A 16 10.85 14.76 -2.88
CA ARG A 16 12.32 14.71 -2.86
C ARG A 16 12.78 13.36 -3.36
N ILE A 17 13.89 13.34 -4.09
CA ILE A 17 14.66 12.13 -4.33
C ILE A 17 15.80 12.14 -3.34
N LEU A 18 15.89 11.07 -2.56
CA LEU A 18 16.90 10.89 -1.53
C LEU A 18 17.82 9.74 -1.90
N ARG A 19 19.13 9.92 -1.64
CA ARG A 19 20.06 8.80 -1.50
C ARG A 19 20.11 8.45 -0.03
N LEU A 20 19.86 7.17 0.28
CA LEU A 20 19.91 6.68 1.66
C LEU A 20 21.08 5.69 1.80
N TRP A 21 21.73 5.72 2.97
CA TRP A 21 22.74 4.72 3.34
C TRP A 21 22.78 4.54 4.86
N ALA A 22 23.23 3.39 5.30
CA ALA A 22 23.42 3.07 6.70
C ALA A 22 24.91 2.99 7.04
N ASP A 23 25.27 3.10 8.32
CA ASP A 23 26.65 2.99 8.79
C ASP A 23 27.22 1.58 8.53
N HIS A 24 28.52 1.51 8.29
CA HIS A 24 29.29 0.26 8.21
C HIS A 24 28.78 -0.79 7.22
N GLY A 25 28.06 -0.39 6.17
CA GLY A 25 27.50 -1.31 5.17
C GLY A 25 26.31 -2.12 5.67
N GLU A 26 25.65 -1.65 6.73
CA GLU A 26 24.39 -2.21 7.19
C GLU A 26 23.29 -2.10 6.12
N ASP A 27 22.33 -3.00 6.20
CA ASP A 27 21.18 -3.00 5.30
C ASP A 27 20.32 -1.75 5.51
N VAL A 28 20.15 -0.98 4.44
CA VAL A 28 19.37 0.27 4.43
C VAL A 28 17.90 0.00 4.76
N GLU A 29 17.32 -1.10 4.30
CA GLU A 29 15.92 -1.43 4.59
C GLU A 29 15.73 -1.72 6.09
N ARG A 30 16.65 -2.45 6.70
CA ARG A 30 16.64 -2.67 8.15
C ARG A 30 16.80 -1.37 8.93
N ALA A 31 17.64 -0.45 8.45
CA ALA A 31 17.79 0.86 9.07
C ALA A 31 16.53 1.70 8.98
N ILE A 32 15.85 1.67 7.82
CA ILE A 32 14.53 2.31 7.63
C ILE A 32 13.51 1.71 8.60
N ASP A 33 13.46 0.39 8.73
CA ASP A 33 12.53 -0.28 9.65
C ASP A 33 12.76 0.09 11.11
N ALA A 34 14.03 0.28 11.49
CA ALA A 34 14.38 0.61 12.86
C ALA A 34 14.01 2.06 13.25
N VAL A 35 14.11 3.02 12.32
CA VAL A 35 13.88 4.45 12.59
C VAL A 35 12.59 4.99 11.98
N GLY A 36 11.99 4.24 11.05
CA GLY A 36 10.81 4.66 10.30
C GLY A 36 9.53 4.63 11.13
N HIS A 37 8.61 5.49 10.72
CA HIS A 37 7.27 5.63 11.30
C HIS A 37 6.22 5.21 10.29
N VAL A 38 5.07 4.72 10.78
CA VAL A 38 3.93 4.40 9.92
C VAL A 38 3.26 5.71 9.45
N PRO A 39 3.14 5.94 8.15
CA PRO A 39 2.48 7.13 7.61
C PRO A 39 0.95 7.01 7.78
N LEU A 40 0.46 7.30 8.98
CA LEU A 40 -0.97 7.28 9.26
C LEU A 40 -1.72 8.35 8.45
N PRO A 41 -2.97 8.09 8.05
CA PRO A 41 -3.82 9.07 7.38
C PRO A 41 -3.95 10.37 8.17
N PRO A 42 -4.05 11.55 7.52
CA PRO A 42 -4.04 12.86 8.19
C PRO A 42 -5.19 13.09 9.17
N TYR A 43 -6.29 12.32 9.07
CA TYR A 43 -7.40 12.40 10.01
C TYR A 43 -7.10 11.71 11.34
N ILE A 44 -6.09 10.86 11.43
CA ILE A 44 -5.60 10.27 12.67
C ILE A 44 -4.62 11.26 13.32
N LYS A 45 -5.11 12.08 14.21
CA LYS A 45 -4.36 13.18 14.85
C LYS A 45 -3.52 12.73 16.05
N ARG A 46 -2.71 11.68 15.85
CA ARG A 46 -1.72 11.21 16.84
C ARG A 46 -0.48 10.70 16.14
N ARG A 47 0.60 10.59 16.87
CA ARG A 47 1.78 9.86 16.39
C ARG A 47 1.44 8.37 16.27
N ASP A 48 2.12 7.70 15.35
CA ASP A 48 2.07 6.25 15.23
C ASP A 48 2.61 5.56 16.49
N ARG A 49 2.18 4.33 16.68
CA ARG A 49 2.58 3.42 17.74
C ARG A 49 3.11 2.14 17.11
N GLU A 50 3.77 1.32 17.90
CA GLU A 50 4.30 0.04 17.44
C GLU A 50 3.20 -0.86 16.85
N ASP A 51 2.04 -0.91 17.51
CA ASP A 51 0.86 -1.65 17.06
C ASP A 51 0.31 -1.18 15.69
N ASP A 52 0.59 0.05 15.27
CA ASP A 52 0.14 0.54 13.96
C ASP A 52 0.88 -0.12 12.79
N ARG A 53 2.06 -0.68 13.01
CA ARG A 53 2.80 -1.42 11.98
C ARG A 53 2.02 -2.63 11.48
N GLU A 54 1.35 -3.31 12.40
CA GLU A 54 0.47 -4.44 12.07
C GLU A 54 -0.97 -3.99 11.83
N GLY A 55 -1.49 -3.09 12.67
CA GLY A 55 -2.87 -2.65 12.62
C GLY A 55 -3.22 -1.79 11.42
N TYR A 56 -2.26 -1.05 10.85
CA TYR A 56 -2.45 -0.27 9.63
C TYR A 56 -1.88 -1.00 8.40
N GLN A 57 -2.11 -2.30 8.33
CA GLN A 57 -1.78 -3.13 7.17
C GLN A 57 -2.78 -4.29 7.04
N THR A 58 -3.03 -4.72 5.81
CA THR A 58 -3.92 -5.85 5.57
C THR A 58 -3.24 -7.16 5.93
N VAL A 59 -4.01 -8.13 6.43
CA VAL A 59 -3.51 -9.47 6.78
C VAL A 59 -2.96 -10.26 5.58
N TYR A 60 -3.18 -9.79 4.37
CA TYR A 60 -2.71 -10.40 3.13
C TYR A 60 -1.61 -9.59 2.42
N ALA A 61 -1.13 -8.51 2.99
CA ALA A 61 0.00 -7.76 2.44
C ALA A 61 1.27 -8.61 2.42
N ARG A 62 1.99 -8.61 1.30
CA ARG A 62 3.20 -9.44 1.10
C ARG A 62 4.37 -8.68 0.49
N VAL A 63 4.10 -7.72 -0.37
CA VAL A 63 5.11 -6.99 -1.13
C VAL A 63 5.22 -5.57 -0.60
N ARG A 64 6.43 -5.18 -0.21
CA ARG A 64 6.70 -3.80 0.26
C ARG A 64 6.60 -2.81 -0.91
N GLY A 65 6.27 -1.55 -0.60
CA GLY A 65 6.25 -0.47 -1.59
C GLY A 65 5.05 0.47 -1.51
N SER A 66 4.04 0.14 -0.70
CA SER A 66 2.90 1.03 -0.44
C SER A 66 3.19 2.00 0.70
N VAL A 67 2.68 3.22 0.57
CA VAL A 67 2.66 4.24 1.63
C VAL A 67 1.39 4.13 2.45
N ALA A 68 0.28 3.77 1.82
CA ALA A 68 -1.02 3.64 2.47
C ALA A 68 -1.57 2.22 2.34
N ALA A 69 -2.35 1.79 3.34
CA ALA A 69 -3.08 0.54 3.29
C ALA A 69 -4.46 0.73 2.64
N PRO A 70 -4.99 -0.25 1.89
CA PRO A 70 -6.38 -0.24 1.43
C PRO A 70 -7.30 -0.46 2.64
N THR A 71 -7.96 0.61 3.09
CA THR A 71 -8.69 0.62 4.36
C THR A 71 -9.85 -0.37 4.41
N ALA A 72 -10.50 -0.66 3.30
CA ALA A 72 -11.52 -1.72 3.22
C ALA A 72 -10.93 -3.09 3.57
N GLY A 73 -9.69 -3.35 3.16
CA GLY A 73 -8.98 -4.59 3.45
C GLY A 73 -8.62 -4.80 4.92
N LEU A 74 -8.57 -3.73 5.72
CA LEU A 74 -8.29 -3.82 7.17
C LEU A 74 -9.41 -4.51 7.96
N HIS A 75 -10.61 -4.64 7.38
CA HIS A 75 -11.72 -5.36 8.00
C HIS A 75 -11.60 -6.88 7.88
N PHE A 76 -10.68 -7.39 7.06
CA PHE A 76 -10.49 -8.82 6.91
C PHE A 76 -9.54 -9.37 7.98
N THR A 77 -9.95 -10.49 8.54
CA THR A 77 -9.12 -11.30 9.44
C THR A 77 -8.77 -12.63 8.77
N PRO A 78 -7.71 -13.34 9.22
CA PRO A 78 -7.42 -14.67 8.71
C PRO A 78 -8.61 -15.63 8.83
N SER A 79 -9.36 -15.56 9.93
CA SER A 79 -10.55 -16.40 10.16
C SER A 79 -11.67 -16.07 9.18
N LEU A 80 -11.95 -14.79 8.91
CA LEU A 80 -12.97 -14.39 7.93
C LEU A 80 -12.58 -14.85 6.52
N LEU A 81 -11.32 -14.72 6.14
CA LEU A 81 -10.84 -15.20 4.85
C LEU A 81 -11.00 -16.73 4.71
N ALA A 82 -10.68 -17.49 5.75
CA ALA A 82 -10.86 -18.94 5.76
C ALA A 82 -12.35 -19.33 5.68
N GLU A 83 -13.23 -18.60 6.35
CA GLU A 83 -14.69 -18.83 6.27
C GLU A 83 -15.23 -18.57 4.86
N LEU A 84 -14.79 -17.51 4.20
CA LEU A 84 -15.16 -17.22 2.81
C LEU A 84 -14.71 -18.34 1.86
N GLU A 85 -13.48 -18.82 2.01
CA GLU A 85 -12.96 -19.95 1.23
C GLU A 85 -13.78 -21.24 1.47
N ALA A 86 -14.13 -21.54 2.73
CA ALA A 86 -14.98 -22.69 3.08
C ALA A 86 -16.39 -22.60 2.48
N ARG A 87 -16.88 -21.40 2.19
CA ARG A 87 -18.14 -21.14 1.50
C ARG A 87 -18.02 -21.15 -0.03
N GLY A 88 -16.85 -21.50 -0.56
CA GLY A 88 -16.61 -21.59 -2.02
C GLY A 88 -16.25 -20.26 -2.69
N VAL A 89 -15.97 -19.20 -1.94
CA VAL A 89 -15.47 -17.94 -2.50
C VAL A 89 -14.02 -18.12 -2.92
N GLN A 90 -13.73 -17.89 -4.20
CA GLN A 90 -12.36 -17.89 -4.70
C GLN A 90 -11.69 -16.56 -4.37
N ARG A 91 -10.56 -16.62 -3.69
CA ARG A 91 -9.73 -15.47 -3.39
C ARG A 91 -8.55 -15.40 -4.34
N VAL A 92 -8.33 -14.22 -4.88
CA VAL A 92 -7.20 -13.92 -5.78
C VAL A 92 -6.52 -12.65 -5.29
N ALA A 93 -5.22 -12.66 -5.25
CA ALA A 93 -4.42 -11.50 -4.87
C ALA A 93 -3.81 -10.83 -6.10
N ILE A 94 -3.83 -9.51 -6.10
CA ILE A 94 -3.04 -8.64 -6.97
C ILE A 94 -2.17 -7.75 -6.10
N THR A 95 -1.06 -7.24 -6.62
CA THR A 95 -0.21 -6.31 -5.90
C THR A 95 -0.49 -4.89 -6.37
N LEU A 96 -0.82 -4.01 -5.43
CA LEU A 96 -0.95 -2.57 -5.66
C LEU A 96 0.05 -1.84 -4.77
N HIS A 97 0.77 -0.88 -5.35
CA HIS A 97 1.65 0.02 -4.60
C HIS A 97 0.95 1.36 -4.42
N VAL A 98 0.15 1.44 -3.35
CA VAL A 98 -0.64 2.65 -3.04
C VAL A 98 0.30 3.77 -2.60
N GLY A 99 0.32 4.84 -3.38
CA GLY A 99 1.22 5.97 -3.20
C GLY A 99 0.69 7.05 -2.27
N TYR A 100 1.52 8.07 -2.06
CA TYR A 100 1.16 9.24 -1.26
C TYR A 100 -0.02 10.04 -1.86
N GLY A 101 -0.32 9.85 -3.14
CA GLY A 101 -1.41 10.53 -3.84
C GLY A 101 -2.77 10.37 -3.16
N THR A 102 -2.99 9.22 -2.50
CA THR A 102 -4.24 8.93 -1.77
C THR A 102 -4.50 9.89 -0.59
N PHE A 103 -3.47 10.53 -0.05
CA PHE A 103 -3.58 11.51 1.04
C PHE A 103 -3.63 12.96 0.57
N LYS A 104 -3.50 13.22 -0.74
CA LYS A 104 -3.54 14.58 -1.26
C LYS A 104 -4.95 15.13 -1.23
N PRO A 105 -5.16 16.33 -0.68
CA PRO A 105 -6.45 16.99 -0.77
C PRO A 105 -6.74 17.39 -2.23
N ILE A 106 -8.00 17.27 -2.62
CA ILE A 106 -8.48 17.80 -3.90
C ILE A 106 -8.40 19.33 -3.83
N ARG A 107 -7.64 19.93 -4.76
CA ARG A 107 -7.45 21.39 -4.84
C ARG A 107 -7.97 21.99 -6.15
N ALA A 108 -8.43 21.13 -7.06
CA ALA A 108 -9.00 21.57 -8.31
C ALA A 108 -10.42 22.13 -8.07
N GLU A 109 -10.74 23.24 -8.72
CA GLU A 109 -12.11 23.82 -8.68
C GLU A 109 -13.12 22.93 -9.41
N HIS A 110 -12.67 22.22 -10.44
CA HIS A 110 -13.47 21.29 -11.22
C HIS A 110 -12.91 19.88 -11.11
N VAL A 111 -13.78 18.87 -10.99
CA VAL A 111 -13.41 17.46 -10.83
C VAL A 111 -12.54 16.98 -12.00
N ASP A 112 -12.83 17.39 -13.21
CA ASP A 112 -12.10 17.01 -14.42
C ASP A 112 -10.66 17.54 -14.48
N ALA A 113 -10.36 18.57 -13.68
CA ALA A 113 -9.01 19.12 -13.54
C ALA A 113 -8.18 18.44 -12.43
N HIS A 114 -8.80 17.53 -11.68
CA HIS A 114 -8.09 16.78 -10.65
C HIS A 114 -7.30 15.62 -11.23
N THR A 115 -5.99 15.60 -10.99
CA THR A 115 -5.11 14.52 -11.43
C THR A 115 -4.54 13.77 -10.23
N LEU A 116 -4.55 12.46 -10.31
CA LEU A 116 -3.89 11.57 -9.35
C LEU A 116 -2.53 11.13 -9.90
N ASP A 117 -1.58 10.88 -9.00
CA ASP A 117 -0.31 10.26 -9.39
C ASP A 117 -0.59 8.81 -9.85
N ALA A 118 0.15 8.36 -10.87
CA ALA A 118 0.08 6.97 -11.30
C ALA A 118 0.66 6.07 -10.20
N GLU A 119 0.01 4.92 -10.00
CA GLU A 119 0.44 3.89 -9.06
C GLU A 119 0.81 2.62 -9.80
N ALA A 120 1.86 1.95 -9.32
CA ALA A 120 2.29 0.69 -9.91
C ALA A 120 1.44 -0.46 -9.39
N PHE A 121 1.15 -1.42 -10.28
CA PHE A 121 0.45 -2.64 -9.90
C PHE A 121 1.01 -3.85 -10.66
N GLU A 122 0.77 -5.03 -10.12
CA GLU A 122 1.12 -6.29 -10.75
C GLU A 122 -0.03 -7.29 -10.62
N ILE A 123 -0.35 -7.96 -11.74
CA ILE A 123 -1.33 -9.05 -11.80
C ILE A 123 -0.62 -10.29 -12.36
N ALA A 124 -0.43 -11.29 -11.50
CA ALA A 124 0.14 -12.56 -11.92
C ALA A 124 -0.77 -13.25 -12.96
N ARG A 125 -0.19 -14.00 -13.89
CA ARG A 125 -0.94 -14.72 -14.95
C ARG A 125 -2.03 -15.62 -14.39
N THR A 126 -1.75 -16.31 -13.28
CA THR A 126 -2.72 -17.18 -12.59
C THR A 126 -3.89 -16.39 -12.01
N ALA A 127 -3.61 -15.22 -11.46
CA ALA A 127 -4.64 -14.31 -10.96
C ALA A 127 -5.53 -13.81 -12.10
N ALA A 128 -4.92 -13.32 -13.19
CA ALA A 128 -5.65 -12.86 -14.37
C ALA A 128 -6.54 -13.97 -14.97
N ALA A 129 -6.02 -15.20 -15.10
CA ALA A 129 -6.78 -16.32 -15.62
C ALA A 129 -7.98 -16.68 -14.74
N THR A 130 -7.84 -16.60 -13.42
CA THR A 130 -8.93 -16.87 -12.48
C THR A 130 -10.01 -15.79 -12.54
N ILE A 131 -9.60 -14.52 -12.61
CA ILE A 131 -10.54 -13.38 -12.72
C ILE A 131 -11.31 -13.47 -14.04
N ASN A 132 -10.61 -13.65 -15.16
CA ASN A 132 -11.24 -13.74 -16.48
C ASN A 132 -12.26 -14.88 -16.55
N ARG A 133 -11.89 -16.07 -16.05
CA ARG A 133 -12.83 -17.20 -15.98
C ARG A 133 -14.08 -16.87 -15.16
N ALA A 134 -13.93 -16.17 -14.02
CA ALA A 134 -15.07 -15.77 -13.23
C ALA A 134 -16.00 -14.80 -13.99
N LEU A 135 -15.42 -13.88 -14.75
CA LEU A 135 -16.17 -12.95 -15.61
C LEU A 135 -16.87 -13.67 -16.75
N ASP A 136 -16.18 -14.58 -17.44
CA ASP A 136 -16.72 -15.38 -18.56
C ASP A 136 -17.89 -16.28 -18.10
N GLU A 137 -17.83 -16.80 -16.89
CA GLU A 137 -18.87 -17.59 -16.25
C GLU A 137 -20.01 -16.75 -15.63
N GLY A 138 -19.97 -15.42 -15.75
CA GLY A 138 -20.97 -14.51 -15.18
C GLY A 138 -20.99 -14.47 -13.66
N ARG A 139 -19.92 -14.89 -13.00
CA ARG A 139 -19.78 -14.83 -11.53
C ARG A 139 -19.49 -13.40 -11.09
N ARG A 140 -19.93 -13.06 -9.87
CA ARG A 140 -19.58 -11.76 -9.28
C ARG A 140 -18.10 -11.71 -8.93
N VAL A 141 -17.45 -10.60 -9.29
CA VAL A 141 -16.09 -10.26 -8.86
C VAL A 141 -16.17 -9.06 -7.93
N LEU A 142 -15.59 -9.19 -6.75
CA LEU A 142 -15.52 -8.15 -5.74
C LEU A 142 -14.05 -7.74 -5.56
N ALA A 143 -13.75 -6.46 -5.71
CA ALA A 143 -12.45 -5.88 -5.39
C ALA A 143 -12.49 -5.25 -3.98
N VAL A 144 -11.40 -5.40 -3.23
CA VAL A 144 -11.24 -4.88 -1.87
C VAL A 144 -9.95 -4.09 -1.78
#